data_910396959cade540382996f21083d701
#
_entry.id   910396959cade540382996f21083d701
#
_cell.length_a   1.000
_cell.length_b   1.000
_cell.length_c   1.000
_cell.angle_alpha   90.00
_cell.angle_beta   90.00
_cell.angle_gamma   90.00
#
_symmetry.space_group_name_H-M   'P 1'
#
loop_
_entity.id
_entity.type
_entity.pdbx_description
1 polymer ?
#
loop_
_entity_poly.entity_id
_entity_poly.type
_entity_poly.pdbx_seq_one_letter_code
_entity_poly.pdbx_strand_id
1 'polypeptide(L)'
;MQNLKNKVHLIGNLGMDPEVKKLENGGSLAKFSLATSDSYKNKDGEKVKETQWHNLVAWGPRAEFTEKYLKKGQEIAVEGKLTHRTYEDKEGKKQYITEVVVNDVQMLRSPSNA
;
A
#
# COMPACT_ATOMS: atom_id res chain seq x y z
N MET A 1 -1.89 7.27 -23.16
CA MET A 1 -3.28 6.95 -22.77
C MET A 1 -3.26 6.14 -21.49
N GLN A 2 -4.13 6.47 -20.56
CA GLN A 2 -4.18 5.76 -19.29
C GLN A 2 -4.95 4.47 -19.41
N ASN A 3 -4.46 3.43 -18.74
CA ASN A 3 -5.09 2.13 -18.74
C ASN A 3 -6.15 2.09 -17.62
N LEU A 4 -7.41 2.06 -18.00
CA LEU A 4 -8.52 2.03 -17.05
C LEU A 4 -8.99 0.62 -16.69
N LYS A 5 -8.42 -0.41 -17.32
CA LYS A 5 -8.86 -1.79 -17.09
C LYS A 5 -8.57 -2.28 -15.68
N ASN A 6 -7.44 -1.89 -15.15
CA ASN A 6 -7.02 -2.33 -13.82
C ASN A 6 -6.18 -1.22 -13.20
N LYS A 7 -6.86 -0.28 -12.58
CA LYS A 7 -6.21 0.89 -12.01
C LYS A 7 -6.76 1.15 -10.63
N VAL A 8 -5.86 1.26 -9.67
CA VAL A 8 -6.19 1.59 -8.29
C VAL A 8 -5.53 2.90 -7.93
N HIS A 9 -6.28 3.78 -7.31
CA HIS A 9 -5.79 5.06 -6.85
C HIS A 9 -6.17 5.21 -5.38
N LEU A 10 -5.15 5.39 -4.52
CA LEU A 10 -5.37 5.46 -3.08
C LEU A 10 -4.62 6.65 -2.49
N ILE A 11 -5.24 7.30 -1.52
CA ILE A 11 -4.59 8.33 -0.72
C ILE A 11 -4.78 7.95 0.73
N GLY A 12 -3.68 7.84 1.46
CA GLY A 12 -3.74 7.45 2.86
C GLY A 12 -2.39 7.56 3.53
N ASN A 13 -2.28 6.95 4.71
CA ASN A 13 -1.08 7.03 5.53
C ASN A 13 -0.43 5.67 5.66
N LEU A 14 0.89 5.62 5.61
CA LEU A 14 1.63 4.38 5.82
C LEU A 14 1.40 3.87 7.24
N GLY A 15 1.08 2.59 7.35
CA GLY A 15 0.86 1.96 8.65
C GLY A 15 2.13 1.43 9.28
N MET A 16 3.20 1.32 8.51
CA MET A 16 4.48 0.79 8.97
C MET A 16 5.60 1.32 8.08
N ASP A 17 6.83 1.23 8.55
CA ASP A 17 7.97 1.50 7.69
C ASP A 17 8.03 0.41 6.62
N PRO A 18 8.35 0.76 5.37
CA PRO A 18 8.42 -0.24 4.31
C PRO A 18 9.47 -1.30 4.57
N GLU A 19 9.13 -2.54 4.26
CA GLU A 19 10.08 -3.66 4.29
C GLU A 19 10.67 -3.83 2.92
N VAL A 20 11.99 -3.76 2.82
CA VAL A 20 12.67 -3.83 1.53
C VAL A 20 13.54 -5.07 1.48
N LYS A 21 13.42 -5.82 0.40
CA LYS A 21 14.23 -6.99 0.11
C LYS A 21 15.06 -6.75 -1.12
N LYS A 22 16.34 -7.09 -1.04
CA LYS A 22 17.20 -7.14 -2.23
C LYS A 22 17.07 -8.52 -2.84
N LEU A 23 16.84 -8.57 -4.13
CA LEU A 23 16.66 -9.83 -4.85
C LEU A 23 17.99 -10.31 -5.43
N GLU A 24 18.10 -11.62 -5.67
CA GLU A 24 19.32 -12.22 -6.19
C GLU A 24 19.74 -11.64 -7.54
N ASN A 25 18.78 -11.22 -8.33
CA ASN A 25 19.05 -10.64 -9.65
C ASN A 25 19.44 -9.15 -9.58
N GLY A 26 19.66 -8.62 -8.39
CA GLY A 26 20.02 -7.22 -8.19
C GLY A 26 18.83 -6.27 -8.08
N GLY A 27 17.62 -6.76 -8.24
CA GLY A 27 16.44 -5.94 -8.08
C GLY A 27 16.05 -5.73 -6.63
N SER A 28 15.04 -4.89 -6.41
CA SER A 28 14.51 -4.61 -5.08
C SER A 28 13.01 -4.78 -5.05
N LEU A 29 12.51 -5.20 -3.89
CA LEU A 29 11.08 -5.35 -3.63
C LEU A 29 10.78 -4.65 -2.31
N ALA A 30 9.82 -3.76 -2.32
CA ALA A 30 9.36 -3.10 -1.10
C ALA A 30 7.89 -3.49 -0.83
N LYS A 31 7.60 -3.81 0.42
CA LYS A 31 6.24 -4.10 0.87
C LYS A 31 5.87 -3.14 1.97
N PHE A 32 4.68 -2.58 1.89
CA PHE A 32 4.20 -1.68 2.91
C PHE A 32 2.68 -1.67 2.92
N SER A 33 2.10 -1.12 3.96
CA SER A 33 0.65 -1.03 4.10
C SER A 33 0.21 0.42 4.11
N LEU A 34 -0.98 0.67 3.59
CA LEU A 34 -1.56 1.99 3.50
C LEU A 34 -2.95 1.96 4.11
N ALA A 35 -3.22 2.89 5.01
CA ALA A 35 -4.53 3.03 5.62
C ALA A 35 -5.29 4.14 4.95
N THR A 36 -6.46 3.82 4.41
CA THR A 36 -7.40 4.81 3.92
C THR A 36 -8.55 4.90 4.90
N SER A 37 -8.97 6.12 5.22
CA SER A 37 -10.01 6.33 6.23
C SER A 37 -11.18 7.12 5.67
N ASP A 38 -12.35 6.68 6.03
CA ASP A 38 -13.60 7.34 5.70
C ASP A 38 -14.40 7.53 6.96
N SER A 39 -15.30 8.51 6.96
CA SER A 39 -16.24 8.65 8.07
C SER A 39 -17.62 8.89 7.52
N TYR A 40 -18.60 8.37 8.24
CA TYR A 40 -20.00 8.51 7.88
C TYR A 40 -20.86 8.61 9.14
N LYS A 41 -22.09 9.05 8.98
CA LYS A 41 -23.04 9.06 10.08
C LYS A 41 -23.90 7.81 10.02
N ASN A 42 -24.01 7.11 11.14
CA ASN A 42 -24.87 5.94 11.23
C ASN A 42 -26.33 6.37 11.44
N LYS A 43 -27.20 5.38 11.62
CA LYS A 43 -28.64 5.63 11.82
C LYS A 43 -28.94 6.45 13.07
N ASP A 44 -28.09 6.38 14.06
CA ASP A 44 -28.26 7.12 15.33
C ASP A 44 -27.65 8.52 15.27
N GLY A 45 -27.15 8.94 14.11
CA GLY A 45 -26.55 10.24 13.94
C GLY A 45 -25.12 10.33 14.45
N GLU A 46 -24.53 9.22 14.88
CA GLU A 46 -23.16 9.20 15.36
C GLU A 46 -22.18 9.12 14.21
N LYS A 47 -21.06 9.82 14.36
CA LYS A 47 -19.99 9.78 13.37
C LYS A 47 -19.16 8.50 13.56
N VAL A 48 -19.09 7.69 12.50
CA VAL A 48 -18.34 6.45 12.50
C VAL A 48 -17.17 6.57 11.56
N LYS A 49 -15.97 6.24 12.06
CA LYS A 49 -14.76 6.22 11.25
C LYS A 49 -14.46 4.79 10.82
N GLU A 50 -14.21 4.62 9.53
CA GLU A 50 -13.89 3.31 8.97
C GLU A 50 -12.53 3.38 8.31
N THR A 51 -11.66 2.41 8.62
CA THR A 51 -10.31 2.35 8.06
C THR A 51 -10.15 1.06 7.28
N GLN A 52 -9.64 1.18 6.06
CA GLN A 52 -9.28 0.04 5.23
C GLN A 52 -7.79 -0.04 5.10
N TRP A 53 -7.24 -1.23 5.24
CA TRP A 53 -5.81 -1.48 5.11
C TRP A 53 -5.52 -2.13 3.78
N HIS A 54 -4.56 -1.57 3.05
CA HIS A 54 -4.19 -2.05 1.73
C HIS A 54 -2.75 -2.52 1.73
N ASN A 55 -2.51 -3.65 1.10
CA ASN A 55 -1.16 -4.19 0.91
C ASN A 55 -0.60 -3.64 -0.39
N LEU A 56 0.55 -2.98 -0.31
CA LEU A 56 1.20 -2.38 -1.47
C LEU A 56 2.56 -3.02 -1.70
N VAL A 57 2.90 -3.19 -2.97
CA VAL A 57 4.17 -3.77 -3.38
C VAL A 57 4.79 -2.87 -4.44
N ALA A 58 6.07 -2.55 -4.27
CA ALA A 58 6.82 -1.76 -5.24
C ALA A 58 8.06 -2.53 -5.68
N TRP A 59 8.39 -2.43 -6.96
CA TRP A 59 9.52 -3.15 -7.56
C TRP A 59 10.53 -2.19 -8.18
N GLY A 60 11.79 -2.57 -8.17
CA GLY A 60 12.83 -1.85 -8.86
C GLY A 60 13.04 -0.43 -8.35
N PRO A 61 13.12 0.56 -9.25
CA PRO A 61 13.34 1.95 -8.82
C PRO A 61 12.29 2.49 -7.85
N ARG A 62 11.06 2.02 -7.96
CA ARG A 62 9.99 2.42 -7.04
C ARG A 62 10.20 1.85 -5.65
N ALA A 63 10.76 0.64 -5.56
CA ALA A 63 11.13 0.06 -4.27
C ALA A 63 12.25 0.86 -3.62
N GLU A 64 13.23 1.28 -4.39
CA GLU A 64 14.33 2.12 -3.90
C GLU A 64 13.83 3.47 -3.43
N PHE A 65 12.91 4.08 -4.17
CA PHE A 65 12.27 5.33 -3.76
C PHE A 65 11.54 5.15 -2.42
N THR A 66 10.80 4.06 -2.30
CA THR A 66 10.04 3.74 -1.10
C THR A 66 10.96 3.61 0.11
N GLU A 67 12.05 2.86 -0.05
CA GLU A 67 13.04 2.68 1.02
C GLU A 67 13.63 4.01 1.48
N LYS A 68 13.93 4.87 0.53
CA LYS A 68 14.66 6.11 0.80
C LYS A 68 13.78 7.21 1.38
N TYR A 69 12.55 7.31 0.94
CA TYR A 69 11.72 8.48 1.24
C TYR A 69 10.45 8.22 2.04
N LEU A 70 9.95 7.01 2.10
CA LEU A 70 8.68 6.73 2.75
C LEU A 70 8.89 6.17 4.16
N LYS A 71 8.07 6.66 5.10
CA LYS A 71 8.14 6.27 6.50
C LYS A 71 6.74 6.10 7.07
N LYS A 72 6.66 5.33 8.15
CA LYS A 72 5.42 5.14 8.90
C LYS A 72 4.77 6.49 9.22
N GLY A 73 3.47 6.58 9.00
CA GLY A 73 2.68 7.77 9.29
C GLY A 73 2.61 8.81 8.19
N GLN A 74 3.44 8.67 7.17
CA GLN A 74 3.46 9.63 6.06
C GLN A 74 2.23 9.49 5.20
N GLU A 75 1.67 10.63 4.77
CA GLU A 75 0.56 10.63 3.82
C GLU A 75 1.07 10.62 2.40
N ILE A 76 0.57 9.68 1.60
CA ILE A 76 0.97 9.52 0.21
C ILE A 76 -0.24 9.26 -0.68
N ALA A 77 -0.06 9.53 -1.96
CA ALA A 77 -0.99 9.09 -3.00
C ALA A 77 -0.27 8.05 -3.85
N VAL A 78 -0.95 6.97 -4.14
CA VAL A 78 -0.39 5.91 -4.98
C VAL A 78 -1.33 5.59 -6.12
N GLU A 79 -0.74 5.18 -7.23
CA GLU A 79 -1.46 4.64 -8.36
C GLU A 79 -0.82 3.31 -8.72
N GLY A 80 -1.64 2.32 -8.98
CA GLY A 80 -1.12 1.01 -9.33
C GLY A 80 -2.19 0.11 -9.90
N LYS A 81 -1.88 -1.16 -9.97
CA LYS A 81 -2.81 -2.17 -10.44
C LYS A 81 -3.08 -3.18 -9.33
N LEU A 82 -4.29 -3.68 -9.32
CA LEU A 82 -4.71 -4.69 -8.36
C LEU A 82 -4.24 -6.05 -8.82
N THR A 83 -3.61 -6.80 -7.92
CA THR A 83 -3.17 -8.17 -8.22
C THR A 83 -3.63 -9.11 -7.13
N HIS A 84 -3.92 -10.34 -7.54
CA HIS A 84 -4.28 -11.41 -6.62
C HIS A 84 -3.29 -12.55 -6.85
N ARG A 85 -2.77 -13.09 -5.77
CA ARG A 85 -1.89 -14.24 -5.86
C ARG A 85 -2.18 -15.23 -4.75
N THR A 86 -1.71 -16.43 -4.94
CA THR A 86 -1.85 -17.48 -3.93
C THR A 86 -0.47 -17.94 -3.50
N TYR A 87 -0.39 -18.38 -2.26
CA TYR A 87 0.83 -18.99 -1.74
C TYR A 87 0.46 -20.05 -0.72
N GLU A 88 1.37 -20.96 -0.44
CA GLU A 88 1.17 -21.96 0.59
C GLU A 88 1.84 -21.47 1.89
N ASP A 89 1.12 -21.60 3.01
CA ASP A 89 1.68 -21.26 4.30
C ASP A 89 2.51 -22.46 4.82
N LYS A 90 3.03 -22.32 6.03
CA LYS A 90 3.88 -23.35 6.65
C LYS A 90 3.15 -24.67 6.86
N GLU A 91 1.83 -24.62 6.93
CA GLU A 91 1.00 -25.81 7.16
C GLU A 91 0.53 -26.43 5.84
N GLY A 92 0.97 -25.89 4.70
CA GLY A 92 0.57 -26.37 3.40
C GLY A 92 -0.78 -25.89 2.93
N LYS A 93 -1.40 -24.97 3.66
CA LYS A 93 -2.70 -24.42 3.28
C LYS A 93 -2.52 -23.31 2.26
N LYS A 94 -3.41 -23.31 1.28
CA LYS A 94 -3.42 -22.30 0.24
C LYS A 94 -3.98 -20.99 0.78
N GLN A 95 -3.19 -19.93 0.65
CA GLN A 95 -3.59 -18.60 1.09
C GLN A 95 -3.73 -17.68 -0.11
N TYR A 96 -4.64 -16.73 0.00
CA TYR A 96 -4.89 -15.74 -1.04
C TYR A 96 -4.51 -14.37 -0.51
N ILE A 97 -3.85 -13.57 -1.35
CA ILE A 97 -3.52 -12.20 -0.98
C ILE A 97 -3.85 -11.28 -2.13
N THR A 98 -4.43 -10.13 -1.80
CA THR A 98 -4.71 -9.08 -2.75
C THR A 98 -3.78 -7.92 -2.47
N GLU A 99 -3.07 -7.47 -3.49
CA GLU A 99 -2.07 -6.43 -3.38
C GLU A 99 -2.25 -5.40 -4.48
N VAL A 100 -1.72 -4.21 -4.26
CA VAL A 100 -1.60 -3.20 -5.31
C VAL A 100 -0.14 -3.10 -5.70
N VAL A 101 0.16 -3.37 -6.95
CA VAL A 101 1.51 -3.17 -7.50
C VAL A 101 1.62 -1.70 -7.87
N VAL A 102 2.48 -0.98 -7.17
CA VAL A 102 2.59 0.47 -7.28
C VAL A 102 3.28 0.87 -8.57
N ASN A 103 2.65 1.73 -9.35
CA ASN A 103 3.23 2.31 -10.57
C ASN A 103 3.71 3.73 -10.32
N ASP A 104 3.08 4.45 -9.41
CA ASP A 104 3.44 5.84 -9.12
C ASP A 104 3.13 6.18 -7.68
N VAL A 105 3.97 7.02 -7.07
CA VAL A 105 3.81 7.46 -5.68
C VAL A 105 4.08 8.94 -5.60
N GLN A 106 3.23 9.65 -4.87
CA GLN A 106 3.44 11.07 -4.59
C GLN A 106 3.34 11.30 -3.09
N MET A 107 4.35 11.92 -2.51
CA MET A 107 4.33 12.29 -1.10
C MET A 107 3.47 13.53 -0.92
N LEU A 108 2.54 13.50 0.02
CA LEU A 108 1.62 14.60 0.27
C LEU A 108 1.95 15.36 1.54
N ARG A 109 2.25 14.64 2.63
CA ARG A 109 2.58 15.26 3.92
C ARG A 109 3.67 14.47 4.61
N SER A 110 4.42 15.17 5.45
CA SER A 110 5.39 14.51 6.32
C SER A 110 4.67 13.66 7.36
N PRO A 111 5.36 12.66 7.96
CA PRO A 111 4.75 11.89 9.03
C PRO A 111 4.27 12.80 10.15
N SER A 112 3.15 12.41 10.75
CA SER A 112 2.61 13.17 11.89
C SER A 112 3.57 13.07 13.06
N ASN A 113 3.79 14.21 13.74
CA ASN A 113 4.60 14.27 14.95
C ASN A 113 3.77 14.11 16.22
N ALA A 114 2.51 13.77 16.04
CA ALA A 114 1.59 13.64 17.17
C ALA A 114 1.93 12.42 18.03
#